data_9e9cb680cfeffb82eff84df2710d9682
#
_entry.id   9e9cb680cfeffb82eff84df2710d9682
#
_cell.length_a   1.000
_cell.length_b   1.000
_cell.length_c   1.000
_cell.angle_alpha   90.00
_cell.angle_beta   90.00
_cell.angle_gamma   90.00
#
_symmetry.space_group_name_H-M   'P 1'
#
loop_
_entity.id
_entity.type
_entity.pdbx_description
1 polymer ?
#
loop_
_entity_poly.entity_id
_entity_poly.type
_entity_poly.pdbx_seq_one_letter_code
_entity_poly.pdbx_strand_id
1 'polypeptide(L)'
;MATPESRGVSTGMAATNRQGRLNTADHAAFMAQCDGVFYASWIAERAFEAGDIFEPLISGAVHAAMCKAFRAASRDSRLAVLRAYPDLAGKLAIAGKLPEDSRREQAGAGLDRLNAEEHAEFTRLNGLYTSRFGFPFIIAVKGLDKHDILVAFRDRVVNSVDEEFAAACEQVEKIARLWLDAILPA
;
A
#
# COMPACT_ATOMS: atom_id res chain seq x y z
N MET A 1 24.00 -51.72 20.93
CA MET A 1 24.77 -50.46 20.90
C MET A 1 24.06 -49.52 19.96
N ALA A 2 23.34 -48.57 20.50
CA ALA A 2 22.59 -47.58 19.74
C ALA A 2 23.34 -46.24 19.80
N THR A 3 23.64 -45.67 18.63
CA THR A 3 24.25 -44.35 18.49
C THR A 3 23.15 -43.27 18.61
N PRO A 4 23.37 -42.18 19.31
CA PRO A 4 22.38 -41.09 19.39
C PRO A 4 22.51 -40.20 18.17
N GLU A 5 21.35 -39.94 17.52
CA GLU A 5 21.17 -38.91 16.50
C GLU A 5 21.36 -37.50 17.09
N SER A 6 22.29 -36.77 16.52
CA SER A 6 22.47 -35.35 16.82
C SER A 6 21.37 -34.53 16.14
N ARG A 7 20.43 -33.98 16.91
CA ARG A 7 19.49 -32.96 16.46
C ARG A 7 20.26 -31.66 16.17
N GLY A 8 20.37 -31.32 14.91
CA GLY A 8 20.85 -30.02 14.46
C GLY A 8 19.87 -28.95 14.86
N VAL A 9 20.26 -28.13 15.84
CA VAL A 9 19.53 -26.87 16.17
C VAL A 9 19.90 -25.89 15.07
N SER A 10 18.96 -25.62 14.17
CA SER A 10 19.06 -24.52 13.21
C SER A 10 18.97 -23.20 13.99
N THR A 11 20.11 -22.63 14.31
CA THR A 11 20.18 -21.28 14.86
C THR A 11 19.92 -20.30 13.72
N GLY A 12 18.70 -19.80 13.62
CA GLY A 12 18.37 -18.72 12.71
C GLY A 12 19.27 -17.52 13.01
N MET A 13 20.10 -17.14 12.04
CA MET A 13 20.94 -15.95 12.14
C MET A 13 20.02 -14.72 12.20
N ALA A 14 19.95 -14.07 13.36
CA ALA A 14 19.27 -12.80 13.52
C ALA A 14 19.97 -11.73 12.67
N ALA A 15 19.25 -11.09 11.75
CA ALA A 15 19.78 -10.01 10.95
C ALA A 15 20.01 -8.77 11.84
N THR A 16 21.18 -8.16 11.73
CA THR A 16 21.53 -6.94 12.46
C THR A 16 21.50 -5.75 11.50
N ASN A 17 20.80 -4.66 11.88
CA ASN A 17 20.79 -3.45 11.08
C ASN A 17 22.13 -2.69 11.16
N ARG A 18 22.31 -1.62 10.33
CA ARG A 18 23.52 -0.77 10.30
C ARG A 18 23.86 -0.09 11.65
N GLN A 19 22.94 -0.09 12.62
CA GLN A 19 23.13 0.47 13.95
C GLN A 19 23.38 -0.61 15.01
N GLY A 20 23.60 -1.88 14.59
CA GLY A 20 23.88 -2.99 15.51
C GLY A 20 22.68 -3.50 16.30
N ARG A 21 21.43 -3.09 15.96
CA ARG A 21 20.21 -3.59 16.61
C ARG A 21 19.79 -4.91 15.97
N LEU A 22 19.49 -5.89 16.81
CA LEU A 22 18.92 -7.15 16.36
C LEU A 22 17.47 -6.93 15.95
N ASN A 23 17.07 -7.45 14.79
CA ASN A 23 15.67 -7.56 14.43
C ASN A 23 15.00 -8.59 15.35
N THR A 24 14.08 -8.15 16.21
CA THR A 24 13.40 -8.99 17.19
C THR A 24 12.05 -9.50 16.70
N ALA A 25 11.56 -8.99 15.57
CA ALA A 25 10.30 -9.41 14.99
C ALA A 25 10.41 -10.79 14.33
N ASP A 26 9.37 -11.60 14.48
CA ASP A 26 9.23 -12.84 13.72
C ASP A 26 8.85 -12.53 12.27
N HIS A 27 9.69 -12.97 11.31
CA HIS A 27 9.49 -12.71 9.88
C HIS A 27 8.13 -13.19 9.37
N ALA A 28 7.75 -14.43 9.71
CA ALA A 28 6.51 -15.01 9.23
C ALA A 28 5.29 -14.27 9.78
N ALA A 29 5.32 -13.90 11.07
CA ALA A 29 4.25 -13.11 11.69
C ALA A 29 4.15 -11.70 11.11
N PHE A 30 5.28 -11.04 10.84
CA PHE A 30 5.32 -9.73 10.21
C PHE A 30 4.76 -9.78 8.77
N MET A 31 5.22 -10.72 7.96
CA MET A 31 4.74 -10.88 6.58
C MET A 31 3.25 -11.21 6.53
N ALA A 32 2.76 -12.08 7.42
CA ALA A 32 1.33 -12.42 7.50
C ALA A 32 0.43 -11.20 7.75
N GLN A 33 0.96 -10.14 8.39
CA GLN A 33 0.20 -8.93 8.68
C GLN A 33 0.44 -7.82 7.65
N CYS A 34 1.63 -7.72 7.08
CA CYS A 34 2.07 -6.52 6.37
C CYS A 34 2.37 -6.69 4.88
N ASP A 35 2.42 -7.92 4.33
CA ASP A 35 2.83 -8.18 2.94
C ASP A 35 1.92 -7.52 1.89
N GLY A 36 0.62 -7.38 2.19
CA GLY A 36 -0.38 -6.79 1.30
C GLY A 36 -0.53 -5.28 1.36
N VAL A 37 0.11 -4.61 2.33
CA VAL A 37 -0.14 -3.18 2.65
C VAL A 37 0.12 -2.25 1.47
N PHE A 38 1.10 -2.53 0.63
CA PHE A 38 1.44 -1.77 -0.58
C PHE A 38 1.00 -2.47 -1.89
N TYR A 39 0.17 -3.51 -1.84
CA TYR A 39 -0.10 -4.39 -2.98
C TYR A 39 1.17 -5.01 -3.61
N ALA A 40 2.26 -5.08 -2.83
CA ALA A 40 3.57 -5.57 -3.28
C ALA A 40 4.38 -6.10 -2.08
N SER A 41 4.42 -7.42 -1.90
CA SER A 41 5.05 -8.11 -0.77
C SER A 41 6.54 -7.77 -0.60
N TRP A 42 7.25 -7.48 -1.70
CA TRP A 42 8.68 -7.17 -1.68
C TRP A 42 9.02 -5.92 -0.84
N ILE A 43 8.05 -5.01 -0.60
CA ILE A 43 8.27 -3.81 0.21
C ILE A 43 8.39 -4.19 1.68
N ALA A 44 7.49 -5.03 2.17
CA ALA A 44 7.55 -5.58 3.52
C ALA A 44 8.83 -6.42 3.71
N GLU A 45 9.12 -7.29 2.74
CA GLU A 45 10.34 -8.12 2.74
C GLU A 45 11.60 -7.27 2.85
N ARG A 46 11.77 -6.26 2.01
CA ARG A 46 12.93 -5.36 2.06
C ARG A 46 13.02 -4.54 3.34
N ALA A 47 11.88 -4.11 3.90
CA ALA A 47 11.87 -3.41 5.17
C ALA A 47 12.36 -4.33 6.30
N PHE A 48 11.96 -5.60 6.26
CA PHE A 48 12.40 -6.60 7.22
C PHE A 48 13.90 -6.94 7.05
N GLU A 49 14.35 -7.23 5.82
CA GLU A 49 15.76 -7.53 5.50
C GLU A 49 16.71 -6.37 5.85
N ALA A 50 16.22 -5.12 5.76
CA ALA A 50 16.99 -3.96 6.18
C ALA A 50 17.21 -3.87 7.71
N GLY A 51 16.52 -4.72 8.50
CA GLY A 51 16.60 -4.72 9.96
C GLY A 51 15.95 -3.48 10.58
N ASP A 52 14.96 -2.90 9.91
CA ASP A 52 14.23 -1.71 10.39
C ASP A 52 12.91 -2.07 11.11
N ILE A 53 12.60 -3.38 11.25
CA ILE A 53 11.38 -3.90 11.88
C ILE A 53 11.69 -4.46 13.27
N PHE A 54 11.00 -3.97 14.29
CA PHE A 54 11.22 -4.33 15.69
C PHE A 54 9.90 -4.63 16.42
N GLU A 55 9.96 -5.53 17.39
CA GLU A 55 8.84 -5.74 18.32
C GLU A 55 8.89 -4.74 19.51
N PRO A 56 7.73 -4.27 20.00
CA PRO A 56 6.41 -4.52 19.43
C PRO A 56 6.23 -3.82 18.07
N LEU A 57 5.45 -4.41 17.15
CA LEU A 57 5.13 -3.78 15.87
C LEU A 57 4.25 -2.55 16.11
N ILE A 58 4.81 -1.38 15.87
CA ILE A 58 4.13 -0.08 15.99
C ILE A 58 3.83 0.46 14.60
N SER A 59 2.58 0.86 14.34
CA SER A 59 2.13 1.27 13.02
C SER A 59 3.01 2.35 12.38
N GLY A 60 3.40 3.37 13.14
CA GLY A 60 4.27 4.45 12.67
C GLY A 60 5.69 4.00 12.31
N ALA A 61 6.28 3.09 13.10
CA ALA A 61 7.62 2.58 12.85
C ALA A 61 7.64 1.65 11.63
N VAL A 62 6.67 0.74 11.54
CA VAL A 62 6.52 -0.17 10.40
C VAL A 62 6.26 0.63 9.11
N HIS A 63 5.36 1.62 9.15
CA HIS A 63 5.11 2.51 8.02
C HIS A 63 6.39 3.21 7.55
N ALA A 64 7.16 3.79 8.46
CA ALA A 64 8.41 4.49 8.11
C ALA A 64 9.42 3.55 7.43
N ALA A 65 9.57 2.32 7.94
CA ALA A 65 10.45 1.30 7.37
C ALA A 65 10.01 0.89 5.96
N MET A 66 8.71 0.62 5.77
CA MET A 66 8.15 0.24 4.48
C MET A 66 8.22 1.39 3.46
N CYS A 67 7.91 2.63 3.85
CA CYS A 67 8.08 3.81 2.98
C CYS A 67 9.54 4.02 2.57
N LYS A 68 10.50 3.79 3.48
CA LYS A 68 11.93 3.85 3.16
C LYS A 68 12.30 2.81 2.09
N ALA A 69 11.83 1.57 2.21
CA ALA A 69 12.04 0.52 1.22
C ALA A 69 11.40 0.87 -0.14
N PHE A 70 10.17 1.40 -0.14
CA PHE A 70 9.45 1.85 -1.34
C PHE A 70 10.17 3.00 -2.05
N ARG A 71 10.57 4.04 -1.31
CA ARG A 71 11.27 5.22 -1.88
C ARG A 71 12.65 4.89 -2.43
N ALA A 72 13.34 3.91 -1.83
CA ALA A 72 14.66 3.44 -2.29
C ALA A 72 14.59 2.57 -3.56
N ALA A 73 13.40 2.13 -3.96
CA ALA A 73 13.21 1.33 -5.16
C ALA A 73 13.32 2.17 -6.44
N SER A 74 13.64 1.50 -7.56
CA SER A 74 13.66 2.13 -8.88
C SER A 74 12.30 2.72 -9.26
N ARG A 75 12.30 3.69 -10.20
CA ARG A 75 11.05 4.25 -10.75
C ARG A 75 10.15 3.14 -11.31
N ASP A 76 10.72 2.18 -12.02
CA ASP A 76 9.97 1.07 -12.62
C ASP A 76 9.32 0.16 -11.58
N SER A 77 10.03 -0.15 -10.49
CA SER A 77 9.48 -0.94 -9.39
C SER A 77 8.33 -0.20 -8.69
N ARG A 78 8.47 1.11 -8.46
CA ARG A 78 7.39 1.93 -7.89
C ARG A 78 6.21 2.05 -8.85
N LEU A 79 6.46 2.21 -10.15
CA LEU A 79 5.41 2.24 -11.17
C LEU A 79 4.63 0.90 -11.22
N ALA A 80 5.31 -0.23 -11.04
CA ALA A 80 4.66 -1.53 -10.93
C ALA A 80 3.71 -1.59 -9.72
N VAL A 81 4.09 -0.99 -8.59
CA VAL A 81 3.20 -0.85 -7.42
C VAL A 81 1.99 0.00 -7.76
N LEU A 82 2.17 1.18 -8.38
CA LEU A 82 1.03 2.03 -8.78
C LEU A 82 0.05 1.29 -9.69
N ARG A 83 0.56 0.47 -10.63
CA ARG A 83 -0.26 -0.33 -11.54
C ARG A 83 -1.01 -1.49 -10.88
N ALA A 84 -0.56 -1.95 -9.72
CA ALA A 84 -1.24 -3.00 -8.96
C ALA A 84 -2.48 -2.49 -8.21
N TYR A 85 -2.60 -1.17 -8.01
CA TYR A 85 -3.80 -0.59 -7.41
C TYR A 85 -5.00 -0.75 -8.35
N PRO A 86 -6.16 -1.11 -7.81
CA PRO A 86 -7.36 -1.21 -8.64
C PRO A 86 -7.82 0.17 -9.08
N ASP A 87 -8.35 0.25 -10.30
CA ASP A 87 -9.01 1.45 -10.82
C ASP A 87 -10.20 1.85 -9.94
N LEU A 88 -10.32 3.14 -9.62
CA LEU A 88 -11.39 3.66 -8.78
C LEU A 88 -12.80 3.43 -9.39
N ALA A 89 -12.96 3.54 -10.71
CA ALA A 89 -14.20 3.19 -11.42
C ALA A 89 -14.39 1.66 -11.54
N GLY A 90 -13.31 0.90 -11.70
CA GLY A 90 -13.33 -0.56 -11.66
C GLY A 90 -13.77 -1.11 -10.30
N LYS A 91 -13.41 -0.42 -9.22
CA LYS A 91 -13.91 -0.72 -7.86
C LYS A 91 -15.42 -0.52 -7.73
N LEU A 92 -15.99 0.49 -8.41
CA LEU A 92 -17.44 0.73 -8.45
C LEU A 92 -18.18 -0.37 -9.24
N ALA A 93 -17.58 -0.82 -10.35
CA ALA A 93 -18.13 -1.91 -11.18
C ALA A 93 -17.99 -3.30 -10.53
N ILE A 94 -16.99 -3.50 -9.66
CA ILE A 94 -16.67 -4.79 -9.02
C ILE A 94 -17.03 -4.78 -7.53
N ALA A 95 -17.93 -3.93 -7.07
CA ALA A 95 -18.32 -3.77 -5.66
C ALA A 95 -18.64 -5.09 -4.89
N GLY A 96 -18.82 -6.21 -5.61
CA GLY A 96 -18.97 -7.55 -5.04
C GLY A 96 -17.67 -8.31 -4.76
N LYS A 97 -16.50 -7.86 -5.20
CA LYS A 97 -15.22 -8.59 -5.11
C LYS A 97 -14.13 -7.91 -4.27
N LEU A 98 -14.42 -6.74 -3.72
CA LEU A 98 -13.45 -6.02 -2.88
C LEU A 98 -13.42 -6.59 -1.45
N PRO A 99 -12.26 -6.55 -0.78
CA PRO A 99 -12.18 -6.77 0.66
C PRO A 99 -13.13 -5.84 1.42
N GLU A 100 -13.67 -6.31 2.54
CA GLU A 100 -14.74 -5.61 3.28
C GLU A 100 -14.32 -4.20 3.75
N ASP A 101 -13.06 -4.02 4.10
CA ASP A 101 -12.50 -2.74 4.52
C ASP A 101 -12.48 -1.72 3.39
N SER A 102 -12.10 -2.12 2.17
CA SER A 102 -12.16 -1.25 0.99
C SER A 102 -13.60 -0.87 0.61
N ARG A 103 -14.58 -1.74 0.88
CA ARG A 103 -16.01 -1.41 0.70
C ARG A 103 -16.50 -0.37 1.68
N ARG A 104 -16.10 -0.45 2.96
CA ARG A 104 -16.47 0.52 4.00
C ARG A 104 -15.89 1.89 3.73
N GLU A 105 -14.63 1.96 3.30
CA GLU A 105 -13.99 3.23 2.93
C GLU A 105 -14.69 3.90 1.75
N GLN A 106 -15.07 3.13 0.72
CA GLN A 106 -15.79 3.65 -0.44
C GLN A 106 -17.21 4.10 -0.13
N ALA A 107 -17.93 3.34 0.71
CA ALA A 107 -19.25 3.73 1.18
C ALA A 107 -19.17 4.99 2.05
N GLY A 108 -18.12 5.16 2.84
CA GLY A 108 -17.83 6.36 3.61
C GLY A 108 -17.62 7.60 2.73
N ALA A 109 -17.03 7.43 1.55
CA ALA A 109 -16.82 8.50 0.56
C ALA A 109 -18.05 8.75 -0.36
N GLY A 110 -19.12 7.99 -0.22
CA GLY A 110 -20.32 8.10 -1.05
C GLY A 110 -20.15 7.64 -2.51
N LEU A 111 -19.10 6.87 -2.80
CA LEU A 111 -18.83 6.34 -4.14
C LEU A 111 -19.79 5.20 -4.53
N ASP A 112 -20.51 4.64 -3.58
CA ASP A 112 -21.61 3.69 -3.77
C ASP A 112 -22.93 4.34 -4.19
N ARG A 113 -23.02 5.68 -4.14
CA ARG A 113 -24.23 6.49 -4.40
C ARG A 113 -24.02 7.54 -5.49
N LEU A 114 -23.23 7.21 -6.52
CA LEU A 114 -23.06 8.08 -7.67
C LEU A 114 -24.34 8.08 -8.51
N ASN A 115 -24.78 9.27 -8.92
CA ASN A 115 -25.79 9.37 -9.98
C ASN A 115 -25.16 9.08 -11.36
N ALA A 116 -25.99 9.01 -12.41
CA ALA A 116 -25.54 8.67 -13.76
C ALA A 116 -24.50 9.64 -14.32
N GLU A 117 -24.65 10.94 -14.03
CA GLU A 117 -23.74 12.00 -14.50
C GLU A 117 -22.38 11.90 -13.79
N GLU A 118 -22.39 11.73 -12.46
CA GLU A 118 -21.19 11.52 -11.65
C GLU A 118 -20.44 10.26 -12.12
N HIS A 119 -21.15 9.15 -12.32
CA HIS A 119 -20.54 7.90 -12.81
C HIS A 119 -19.92 8.09 -14.19
N ALA A 120 -20.59 8.78 -15.10
CA ALA A 120 -20.04 9.07 -16.43
C ALA A 120 -18.77 9.92 -16.33
N GLU A 121 -18.74 10.93 -15.45
CA GLU A 121 -17.57 11.79 -15.24
C GLU A 121 -16.39 11.00 -14.63
N PHE A 122 -16.62 10.16 -13.61
CA PHE A 122 -15.59 9.29 -13.07
C PHE A 122 -15.01 8.36 -14.14
N THR A 123 -15.86 7.76 -14.96
CA THR A 123 -15.43 6.87 -16.06
C THR A 123 -14.58 7.61 -17.08
N ARG A 124 -15.02 8.82 -17.47
CA ARG A 124 -14.29 9.69 -18.41
C ARG A 124 -12.91 10.07 -17.86
N LEU A 125 -12.85 10.52 -16.61
CA LEU A 125 -11.61 10.93 -15.96
C LEU A 125 -10.63 9.76 -15.80
N ASN A 126 -11.11 8.57 -15.44
CA ASN A 126 -10.29 7.37 -15.38
C ASN A 126 -9.67 7.02 -16.72
N GLY A 127 -10.46 7.06 -17.81
CA GLY A 127 -9.95 6.81 -19.15
C GLY A 127 -8.84 7.80 -19.54
N LEU A 128 -9.06 9.09 -19.30
CA LEU A 128 -8.06 10.13 -19.56
C LEU A 128 -6.80 9.94 -18.71
N TYR A 129 -6.98 9.69 -17.42
CA TYR A 129 -5.87 9.55 -16.47
C TYR A 129 -5.00 8.33 -16.78
N THR A 130 -5.61 7.16 -16.95
CA THR A 130 -4.88 5.94 -17.27
C THR A 130 -4.18 6.02 -18.61
N SER A 131 -4.83 6.64 -19.63
CA SER A 131 -4.21 6.88 -20.94
C SER A 131 -2.99 7.81 -20.86
N ARG A 132 -3.04 8.82 -19.97
CA ARG A 132 -1.97 9.82 -19.83
C ARG A 132 -0.79 9.32 -18.99
N PHE A 133 -1.09 8.64 -17.86
CA PHE A 133 -0.07 8.31 -16.85
C PHE A 133 0.32 6.84 -16.83
N GLY A 134 -0.49 5.94 -17.40
CA GLY A 134 -0.21 4.50 -17.50
C GLY A 134 -0.40 3.73 -16.18
N PHE A 135 -1.09 4.34 -15.20
CA PHE A 135 -1.51 3.73 -13.93
C PHE A 135 -2.85 4.32 -13.48
N PRO A 136 -3.63 3.64 -12.59
CA PRO A 136 -4.92 4.13 -12.14
C PRO A 136 -4.80 5.37 -11.25
N PHE A 137 -5.88 6.16 -11.13
CA PHE A 137 -5.95 7.24 -10.17
C PHE A 137 -5.97 6.69 -8.74
N ILE A 138 -4.99 7.09 -7.94
CA ILE A 138 -4.81 6.64 -6.56
C ILE A 138 -5.02 7.82 -5.63
N ILE A 139 -5.91 7.66 -4.65
CA ILE A 139 -6.18 8.64 -3.61
C ILE A 139 -6.59 7.95 -2.31
N ALA A 140 -6.08 8.43 -1.18
CA ALA A 140 -6.53 8.01 0.14
C ALA A 140 -7.90 8.65 0.42
N VAL A 141 -8.96 7.85 0.40
CA VAL A 141 -10.36 8.32 0.44
C VAL A 141 -10.87 8.62 1.85
N LYS A 142 -10.15 8.23 2.89
CA LYS A 142 -10.60 8.44 4.29
C LYS A 142 -10.78 9.93 4.57
N GLY A 143 -12.01 10.32 4.96
CA GLY A 143 -12.36 11.69 5.28
C GLY A 143 -12.70 12.57 4.06
N LEU A 144 -12.67 12.01 2.84
CA LEU A 144 -13.12 12.69 1.61
C LEU A 144 -14.52 12.22 1.23
N ASP A 145 -15.28 13.11 0.60
CA ASP A 145 -16.50 12.75 -0.10
C ASP A 145 -16.27 12.64 -1.63
N LYS A 146 -17.31 12.23 -2.36
CA LYS A 146 -17.24 12.07 -3.82
C LYS A 146 -16.92 13.37 -4.57
N HIS A 147 -17.28 14.55 -4.01
CA HIS A 147 -16.95 15.84 -4.60
C HIS A 147 -15.48 16.17 -4.42
N ASP A 148 -14.92 15.94 -3.22
CA ASP A 148 -13.51 16.14 -2.95
C ASP A 148 -12.65 15.26 -3.88
N ILE A 149 -13.07 14.00 -4.08
CA ILE A 149 -12.41 13.07 -4.97
C ILE A 149 -12.47 13.54 -6.43
N LEU A 150 -13.64 14.03 -6.89
CA LEU A 150 -13.77 14.58 -8.25
C LEU A 150 -12.92 15.83 -8.46
N VAL A 151 -12.85 16.73 -7.48
CA VAL A 151 -11.99 17.92 -7.52
C VAL A 151 -10.53 17.47 -7.64
N ALA A 152 -10.07 16.62 -6.73
CA ALA A 152 -8.70 16.11 -6.77
C ALA A 152 -8.38 15.40 -8.10
N PHE A 153 -9.34 14.67 -8.67
CA PHE A 153 -9.16 13.99 -9.94
C PHE A 153 -8.96 14.98 -11.10
N ARG A 154 -9.80 16.04 -11.18
CA ARG A 154 -9.69 17.08 -12.20
C ARG A 154 -8.39 17.86 -12.10
N ASP A 155 -7.96 18.17 -10.89
CA ASP A 155 -6.73 18.91 -10.62
C ASP A 155 -5.52 18.05 -11.01
N ARG A 156 -5.52 16.76 -10.69
CA ARG A 156 -4.38 15.88 -10.91
C ARG A 156 -4.28 15.34 -12.33
N VAL A 157 -5.38 15.23 -13.08
CA VAL A 157 -5.33 14.75 -14.47
C VAL A 157 -4.56 15.69 -15.40
N VAL A 158 -4.35 16.96 -15.03
CA VAL A 158 -3.60 17.95 -15.81
C VAL A 158 -2.13 18.09 -15.41
N ASN A 159 -1.69 17.44 -14.34
CA ASN A 159 -0.30 17.42 -13.90
C ASN A 159 0.66 16.93 -15.00
N SER A 160 1.92 17.27 -14.87
CA SER A 160 2.98 16.58 -15.64
C SER A 160 3.12 15.13 -15.17
N VAL A 161 3.73 14.28 -16.00
CA VAL A 161 3.94 12.85 -15.68
C VAL A 161 4.76 12.68 -14.40
N ASP A 162 5.75 13.55 -14.16
CA ASP A 162 6.61 13.44 -12.97
C ASP A 162 5.92 13.94 -11.71
N GLU A 163 5.18 15.04 -11.78
CA GLU A 163 4.36 15.53 -10.66
C GLU A 163 3.32 14.50 -10.25
N GLU A 164 2.62 13.92 -11.23
CA GLU A 164 1.58 12.95 -10.93
C GLU A 164 2.14 11.63 -10.41
N PHE A 165 3.29 11.17 -10.92
CA PHE A 165 3.98 10.02 -10.36
C PHE A 165 4.36 10.24 -8.90
N ALA A 166 4.88 11.43 -8.55
CA ALA A 166 5.21 11.77 -7.17
C ALA A 166 3.95 11.82 -6.29
N ALA A 167 2.89 12.49 -6.76
CA ALA A 167 1.61 12.57 -6.06
C ALA A 167 1.01 11.19 -5.82
N ALA A 168 1.01 10.30 -6.81
CA ALA A 168 0.51 8.94 -6.68
C ALA A 168 1.32 8.12 -5.66
N CYS A 169 2.66 8.24 -5.65
CA CYS A 169 3.50 7.61 -4.63
C CYS A 169 3.16 8.09 -3.22
N GLU A 170 2.94 9.40 -3.03
CA GLU A 170 2.50 9.94 -1.73
C GLU A 170 1.14 9.38 -1.30
N GLN A 171 0.20 9.22 -2.22
CA GLN A 171 -1.11 8.65 -1.90
C GLN A 171 -1.00 7.17 -1.50
N VAL A 172 -0.16 6.40 -2.16
CA VAL A 172 0.15 5.00 -1.79
C VAL A 172 0.69 4.93 -0.36
N GLU A 173 1.62 5.81 0.01
CA GLU A 173 2.15 5.87 1.37
C GLU A 173 1.09 6.26 2.41
N LYS A 174 0.18 7.21 2.07
CA LYS A 174 -0.96 7.56 2.94
C LYS A 174 -1.92 6.39 3.14
N ILE A 175 -2.24 5.66 2.07
CA ILE A 175 -3.10 4.46 2.14
C ILE A 175 -2.44 3.40 3.03
N ALA A 176 -1.14 3.14 2.83
CA ALA A 176 -0.39 2.21 3.64
C ALA A 176 -0.40 2.59 5.13
N ARG A 177 -0.30 3.88 5.46
CA ARG A 177 -0.43 4.38 6.83
C ARG A 177 -1.79 4.06 7.44
N LEU A 178 -2.87 4.33 6.69
CA LEU A 178 -4.23 4.07 7.17
C LEU A 178 -4.46 2.58 7.44
N TRP A 179 -3.92 1.71 6.59
CA TRP A 179 -4.02 0.27 6.77
C TRP A 179 -3.24 -0.22 7.99
N LEU A 180 -2.00 0.25 8.15
CA LEU A 180 -1.19 -0.11 9.32
C LEU A 180 -1.80 0.38 10.62
N ASP A 181 -2.39 1.58 10.65
CA ASP A 181 -3.10 2.10 11.82
C ASP A 181 -4.37 1.30 12.17
N ALA A 182 -4.93 0.57 11.21
CA ALA A 182 -6.09 -0.29 11.46
C ALA A 182 -5.72 -1.67 12.03
N ILE A 183 -4.48 -2.16 11.77
CA ILE A 183 -4.06 -3.51 12.14
C ILE A 183 -2.98 -3.57 13.23
N LEU A 184 -2.26 -2.47 13.45
CA LEU A 184 -1.17 -2.39 14.45
C LEU A 184 -1.45 -1.31 15.50
N PRO A 185 -0.90 -1.45 16.73
CA PRO A 185 -0.95 -0.40 17.73
C PRO A 185 -0.23 0.88 17.28
N ALA A 186 -0.68 2.02 17.83
CA ALA A 186 -0.10 3.35 17.56
C ALA A 186 1.23 3.56 18.29
#